data_19dcbfec87c145dd7c4754b76ca65878
#
_entry.id   19dcbfec87c145dd7c4754b76ca65878
#
_cell.length_a   1.000
_cell.length_b   1.000
_cell.length_c   1.000
_cell.angle_alpha   90.00
_cell.angle_beta   90.00
_cell.angle_gamma   90.00
#
_symmetry.space_group_name_H-M   'P 1'
#
loop_
_entity.id
_entity.type
_entity.pdbx_description
1 polymer ?
#
loop_
_entity_poly.entity_id
_entity_poly.type
_entity_poly.pdbx_seq_one_letter_code
_entity_poly.pdbx_strand_id
1 'polypeptide(L)'
;LSETYLLRAEARMLNGDNAGAATDINEVRGRAKAPLITADDVTIDYILDERARELYGEERRWNTLLRIGGNIPNDRIINHALWIVSYNAWSGTLGPDFLFPIPQSVIDSNLDAVIEQNPGWK
;
A
#
# COMPACT_ATOMS: atom_id res chain seq x y z
N LEU A 1 -3.07 15.95 8.60
CA LEU A 1 -1.94 16.00 9.56
C LEU A 1 -1.41 14.58 9.86
N SER A 2 -2.27 13.61 10.17
CA SER A 2 -1.84 12.23 10.46
C SER A 2 -1.11 11.59 9.29
N GLU A 3 -1.56 11.80 8.06
CA GLU A 3 -0.87 11.33 6.86
C GLU A 3 0.56 11.89 6.78
N THR A 4 0.76 13.16 7.11
CA THR A 4 2.08 13.80 7.09
C THR A 4 3.03 13.16 8.11
N TYR A 5 2.56 12.89 9.33
CA TYR A 5 3.34 12.17 10.33
C TYR A 5 3.71 10.77 9.86
N LEU A 6 2.75 10.00 9.35
CA LEU A 6 2.99 8.62 8.92
C LEU A 6 3.88 8.54 7.66
N LEU A 7 3.79 9.53 6.76
CA LEU A 7 4.70 9.62 5.62
C LEU A 7 6.13 9.98 6.06
N ARG A 8 6.27 10.87 7.06
CA ARG A 8 7.58 11.20 7.63
C ARG A 8 8.16 10.02 8.42
N ALA A 9 7.33 9.27 9.15
CA ALA A 9 7.75 8.05 9.83
C ALA A 9 8.31 7.03 8.84
N GLU A 10 7.64 6.83 7.70
CA GLU A 10 8.12 5.97 6.64
C GLU A 10 9.49 6.43 6.10
N ALA A 11 9.62 7.72 5.80
CA ALA A 11 10.88 8.27 5.31
C ALA A 11 12.02 8.13 6.33
N ARG A 12 11.75 8.35 7.63
CA ARG A 12 12.71 8.15 8.72
C ARG A 12 13.13 6.68 8.85
N MET A 13 12.16 5.76 8.85
CA MET A 13 12.43 4.33 8.89
C MET A 13 13.32 3.90 7.71
N LEU A 14 13.00 4.32 6.50
CA LEU A 14 13.81 4.01 5.31
C LEU A 14 15.22 4.58 5.38
N ASN A 15 15.40 5.67 6.13
CA ASN A 15 16.72 6.29 6.38
C ASN A 15 17.42 5.75 7.64
N GLY A 16 16.88 4.72 8.30
CA GLY A 16 17.46 4.10 9.49
C GLY A 16 17.15 4.81 10.82
N ASP A 17 16.35 5.88 10.81
CA ASP A 17 15.92 6.61 12.02
C ASP A 17 14.61 6.03 12.57
N ASN A 18 14.68 4.81 13.10
CA ASN A 18 13.52 4.15 13.69
C ASN A 18 13.02 4.87 14.97
N ALA A 19 13.90 5.51 15.73
CA ALA A 19 13.51 6.27 16.91
C ALA A 19 12.66 7.50 16.54
N GLY A 20 13.08 8.24 15.53
CA GLY A 20 12.31 9.34 14.99
C GLY A 20 11.01 8.88 14.34
N ALA A 21 11.02 7.74 13.65
CA ALA A 21 9.81 7.16 13.09
C ALA A 21 8.80 6.76 14.17
N ALA A 22 9.24 6.11 15.26
CA ALA A 22 8.39 5.79 16.40
C ALA A 22 7.79 7.06 17.04
N THR A 23 8.56 8.14 17.15
CA THR A 23 8.05 9.42 17.65
C THR A 23 6.90 9.93 16.79
N ASP A 24 7.03 9.90 15.48
CA ASP A 24 5.97 10.37 14.56
C ASP A 24 4.72 9.49 14.63
N ILE A 25 4.89 8.17 14.69
CA ILE A 25 3.77 7.24 14.86
C ILE A 25 3.06 7.50 16.19
N ASN A 26 3.82 7.76 17.24
CA ASN A 26 3.29 8.02 18.58
C ASN A 26 2.51 9.32 18.69
N GLU A 27 2.81 10.33 17.87
CA GLU A 27 1.97 11.52 17.77
C GLU A 27 0.54 11.17 17.30
N VAL A 28 0.44 10.28 16.33
CA VAL A 28 -0.85 9.81 15.82
C VAL A 28 -1.56 8.95 16.88
N ARG A 29 -0.84 7.97 17.44
CA ARG A 29 -1.37 7.03 18.43
C ARG A 29 -1.77 7.70 19.73
N GLY A 30 -0.99 8.68 20.20
CA GLY A 30 -1.28 9.47 21.42
C GLY A 30 -2.60 10.24 21.30
N ARG A 31 -2.87 10.81 20.13
CA ARG A 31 -4.16 11.47 19.85
C ARG A 31 -5.33 10.49 19.96
N ALA A 32 -5.16 9.26 19.46
CA ALA A 32 -6.15 8.20 19.54
C ALA A 32 -6.20 7.50 20.90
N LYS A 33 -5.35 7.92 21.88
CA LYS A 33 -5.16 7.25 23.18
C LYS A 33 -4.81 5.76 23.05
N ALA A 34 -4.14 5.39 21.98
CA ALA A 34 -3.64 4.05 21.75
C ALA A 34 -2.28 3.82 22.44
N PRO A 35 -1.91 2.60 22.79
CA PRO A 35 -0.60 2.29 23.35
C PRO A 35 0.53 2.81 22.45
N LEU A 36 1.55 3.40 23.05
CA LEU A 36 2.71 3.90 22.33
C LEU A 36 3.64 2.73 21.94
N ILE A 37 4.45 2.95 20.92
CA ILE A 37 5.40 1.98 20.39
C ILE A 37 6.85 2.44 20.61
N THR A 38 7.77 1.52 20.49
CA THR A 38 9.22 1.75 20.54
C THR A 38 9.84 1.72 19.15
N ALA A 39 11.13 2.04 19.04
CA ALA A 39 11.87 1.96 17.79
C ALA A 39 11.93 0.54 17.22
N ASP A 40 11.91 -0.47 18.10
CA ASP A 40 11.99 -1.88 17.71
C ASP A 40 10.70 -2.38 17.02
N ASP A 41 9.58 -1.71 17.27
CA ASP A 41 8.29 -2.03 16.65
C ASP A 41 8.14 -1.45 15.23
N VAL A 42 9.05 -0.54 14.85
CA VAL A 42 8.92 0.19 13.58
C VAL A 42 9.33 -0.69 12.41
N THR A 43 8.33 -1.04 11.62
CA THR A 43 8.48 -1.74 10.34
C THR A 43 7.57 -1.09 9.30
N ILE A 44 7.82 -1.37 8.02
CA ILE A 44 6.92 -0.89 6.97
C ILE A 44 5.50 -1.46 7.14
N ASP A 45 5.40 -2.69 7.61
CA ASP A 45 4.12 -3.34 7.88
C ASP A 45 3.37 -2.63 9.00
N TYR A 46 4.08 -2.27 10.08
CA TYR A 46 3.47 -1.51 11.18
C TYR A 46 2.94 -0.15 10.71
N ILE A 47 3.75 0.57 9.93
CA ILE A 47 3.36 1.87 9.36
C ILE A 47 2.13 1.72 8.46
N LEU A 48 2.09 0.69 7.61
CA LEU A 48 0.95 0.42 6.75
C LEU A 48 -0.32 0.06 7.53
N ASP A 49 -0.18 -0.65 8.63
CA ASP A 49 -1.30 -0.96 9.52
C ASP A 49 -1.81 0.28 10.25
N GLU A 50 -0.90 1.14 10.73
CA GLU A 50 -1.30 2.40 11.35
C GLU A 50 -1.98 3.33 10.35
N ARG A 51 -1.48 3.40 9.12
CA ARG A 51 -2.15 4.13 8.02
C ARG A 51 -3.55 3.59 7.75
N ALA A 52 -3.73 2.27 7.76
CA ALA A 52 -5.04 1.66 7.55
C ALA A 52 -6.03 1.98 8.67
N ARG A 53 -5.56 2.04 9.92
CA ARG A 53 -6.39 2.41 11.08
C ARG A 53 -6.76 3.89 11.10
N GLU A 54 -5.76 4.75 10.88
CA GLU A 54 -5.91 6.19 11.05
C GLU A 54 -6.54 6.89 9.84
N LEU A 55 -6.25 6.40 8.64
CA LEU A 55 -6.67 7.02 7.38
C LEU A 55 -7.77 6.23 6.68
N TYR A 56 -8.55 5.45 7.43
CA TYR A 56 -9.65 4.66 6.88
C TYR A 56 -10.66 5.58 6.16
N GLY A 57 -10.87 5.28 4.87
CA GLY A 57 -11.75 6.07 4.00
C GLY A 57 -11.16 7.38 3.46
N GLU A 58 -9.98 7.80 3.93
CA GLU A 58 -9.29 9.00 3.47
C GLU A 58 -8.12 8.66 2.54
N GLU A 59 -7.41 7.58 2.83
CA GLU A 59 -6.24 7.17 2.08
C GLU A 59 -6.60 6.48 0.76
N ARG A 60 -5.92 6.87 -0.30
CA ARG A 60 -5.90 6.09 -1.55
C ARG A 60 -4.93 4.91 -1.40
N ARG A 61 -5.35 3.88 -0.68
CA ARG A 61 -4.53 2.74 -0.28
C ARG A 61 -3.77 2.11 -1.43
N TRP A 62 -4.41 1.97 -2.59
CA TRP A 62 -3.77 1.43 -3.79
C TRP A 62 -2.53 2.24 -4.19
N ASN A 63 -2.63 3.57 -4.21
CA ASN A 63 -1.50 4.43 -4.57
C ASN A 63 -0.35 4.31 -3.56
N THR A 64 -0.65 4.19 -2.27
CA THR A 64 0.36 3.97 -1.23
C THR A 64 1.10 2.65 -1.46
N LEU A 65 0.39 1.56 -1.71
CA LEU A 65 0.99 0.26 -1.96
C LEU A 65 1.85 0.25 -3.22
N LEU A 66 1.37 0.84 -4.32
CA LEU A 66 2.15 0.98 -5.57
C LEU A 66 3.44 1.78 -5.35
N ARG A 67 3.36 2.88 -4.60
CA ARG A 67 4.52 3.74 -4.32
C ARG A 67 5.59 3.01 -3.52
N ILE A 68 5.19 2.21 -2.54
CA ILE A 68 6.13 1.41 -1.75
C ILE A 68 6.76 0.32 -2.62
N GLY A 69 5.96 -0.33 -3.46
CA GLY A 69 6.44 -1.29 -4.44
C GLY A 69 6.92 -2.61 -3.84
N GLY A 70 7.82 -3.27 -4.56
CA GLY A 70 8.36 -4.56 -4.18
C GLY A 70 7.28 -5.65 -4.07
N ASN A 71 7.41 -6.55 -3.10
CA ASN A 71 6.43 -7.60 -2.85
C ASN A 71 5.30 -7.18 -1.88
N ILE A 72 5.41 -6.00 -1.26
CA ILE A 72 4.48 -5.53 -0.24
C ILE A 72 3.05 -5.39 -0.75
N PRO A 73 2.79 -4.80 -1.94
CA PRO A 73 1.44 -4.72 -2.48
C PRO A 73 0.81 -6.10 -2.63
N ASN A 74 1.57 -7.06 -3.18
CA ASN A 74 1.09 -8.42 -3.40
C ASN A 74 0.72 -9.10 -2.07
N ASP A 75 1.61 -9.02 -1.10
CA ASP A 75 1.41 -9.59 0.23
C ASP A 75 0.16 -8.98 0.92
N ARG A 76 0.06 -7.65 0.90
CA ARG A 76 -1.06 -6.93 1.52
C ARG A 76 -2.40 -7.18 0.85
N ILE A 77 -2.44 -7.41 -0.44
CA ILE A 77 -3.67 -7.73 -1.16
C ILE A 77 -4.05 -9.19 -0.97
N ILE A 78 -3.10 -10.10 -1.15
CA ILE A 78 -3.40 -11.54 -1.12
C ILE A 78 -3.62 -12.02 0.32
N ASN A 79 -2.74 -11.65 1.24
CA ASN A 79 -2.77 -12.19 2.60
C ASN A 79 -3.69 -11.41 3.55
N HIS A 80 -3.99 -10.14 3.26
CA HIS A 80 -4.81 -9.31 4.13
C HIS A 80 -6.20 -8.96 3.58
N ALA A 81 -6.47 -9.22 2.31
CA ALA A 81 -7.78 -9.00 1.72
C ALA A 81 -8.58 -10.31 1.65
N LEU A 82 -9.05 -10.79 2.79
CA LEU A 82 -9.78 -12.06 2.94
C LEU A 82 -10.97 -12.23 1.97
N TRP A 83 -11.58 -11.13 1.52
CA TRP A 83 -12.69 -11.19 0.57
C TRP A 83 -12.26 -11.60 -0.85
N ILE A 84 -11.00 -11.35 -1.24
CA ILE A 84 -10.48 -11.77 -2.56
C ILE A 84 -10.29 -13.28 -2.59
N VAL A 85 -9.84 -13.87 -1.49
CA VAL A 85 -9.65 -15.32 -1.37
C VAL A 85 -11.00 -16.06 -1.43
N SER A 86 -12.05 -15.46 -0.87
CA SER A 86 -13.39 -16.07 -0.86
C SER A 86 -14.09 -16.07 -2.22
N TYR A 87 -13.69 -15.22 -3.15
CA TYR A 87 -14.38 -15.08 -4.43
C TYR A 87 -13.77 -15.87 -5.58
N ASN A 88 -12.67 -16.61 -5.39
CA ASN A 88 -11.95 -17.31 -6.46
C ASN A 88 -11.65 -16.45 -7.72
N ALA A 89 -11.79 -15.14 -7.59
CA ALA A 89 -11.74 -14.22 -8.72
C ALA A 89 -10.29 -13.92 -9.15
N TRP A 90 -9.33 -14.31 -8.33
CA TRP A 90 -7.94 -14.05 -8.63
C TRP A 90 -7.04 -15.22 -8.24
N SER A 91 -6.61 -15.98 -9.23
CA SER A 91 -5.59 -17.03 -9.08
C SER A 91 -4.20 -16.56 -9.55
N GLY A 92 -4.03 -15.28 -9.84
CA GLY A 92 -2.81 -14.72 -10.40
C GLY A 92 -1.93 -14.07 -9.35
N THR A 93 -0.61 -14.25 -9.48
CA THR A 93 0.36 -13.37 -8.86
C THR A 93 0.20 -11.99 -9.49
N LEU A 94 0.00 -10.96 -8.67
CA LEU A 94 0.10 -9.60 -9.17
C LEU A 94 1.49 -9.43 -9.78
N GLY A 95 1.54 -9.07 -11.06
CA GLY A 95 2.82 -8.79 -11.71
C GLY A 95 3.58 -7.70 -10.97
N PRO A 96 4.89 -7.58 -11.15
CA PRO A 96 5.73 -6.61 -10.44
C PRO A 96 5.26 -5.16 -10.58
N ASP A 97 4.48 -4.87 -11.60
CA ASP A 97 4.06 -3.51 -11.94
C ASP A 97 2.64 -3.16 -11.47
N PHE A 98 1.89 -4.10 -10.94
CA PHE A 98 0.53 -3.88 -10.35
C PHE A 98 -0.39 -2.95 -11.15
N LEU A 99 -0.22 -2.94 -12.45
CA LEU A 99 -1.02 -2.09 -13.31
C LEU A 99 -2.42 -2.67 -13.50
N PHE A 100 -3.44 -1.83 -13.48
CA PHE A 100 -4.78 -2.25 -13.85
C PHE A 100 -4.84 -2.67 -15.33
N PRO A 101 -5.77 -3.58 -15.71
CA PRO A 101 -5.95 -3.91 -17.12
C PRO A 101 -6.33 -2.65 -17.91
N ILE A 102 -5.78 -2.54 -19.09
CA ILE A 102 -6.23 -1.53 -20.05
C ILE A 102 -7.62 -1.97 -20.53
N PRO A 103 -8.65 -1.14 -20.43
CA PRO A 103 -9.98 -1.50 -20.91
C PRO A 103 -9.92 -1.93 -22.38
N GLN A 104 -10.55 -3.04 -22.72
CA GLN A 104 -10.54 -3.59 -24.07
C GLN A 104 -11.02 -2.58 -25.11
N SER A 105 -12.00 -1.75 -24.74
CA SER A 105 -12.49 -0.67 -25.59
C SER A 105 -11.42 0.37 -25.97
N VAL A 106 -10.42 0.58 -25.09
CA VAL A 106 -9.29 1.49 -25.39
C VAL A 106 -8.34 0.84 -26.38
N ILE A 107 -8.08 -0.46 -26.21
CA ILE A 107 -7.24 -1.24 -27.12
C ILE A 107 -7.88 -1.27 -28.51
N ASP A 108 -9.17 -1.62 -28.58
CA ASP A 108 -9.91 -1.79 -29.84
C ASP A 108 -10.13 -0.48 -30.59
N SER A 109 -10.22 0.64 -29.87
CA SER A 109 -10.38 1.97 -30.49
C SER A 109 -9.10 2.61 -30.99
N ASN A 110 -7.95 2.04 -30.64
CA ASN A 110 -6.67 2.56 -31.11
C ASN A 110 -6.37 2.03 -32.52
N LEU A 111 -6.35 2.91 -33.48
CA LEU A 111 -6.11 2.57 -34.91
C LEU A 111 -4.64 2.77 -35.33
N ASP A 112 -3.85 3.44 -34.51
CA ASP A 112 -2.53 3.92 -34.92
C ASP A 112 -1.38 3.05 -34.41
N ALA A 113 -1.61 2.27 -33.33
CA ALA A 113 -0.57 1.44 -32.74
C ALA A 113 -1.17 0.19 -32.07
N VAL A 114 -0.37 -0.85 -31.94
CA VAL A 114 -0.71 -2.01 -31.11
C VAL A 114 -0.52 -1.65 -29.66
N ILE A 115 -1.60 -1.66 -28.89
CA ILE A 115 -1.53 -1.53 -27.43
C ILE A 115 -1.53 -2.94 -26.84
N GLU A 116 -0.41 -3.34 -26.26
CA GLU A 116 -0.32 -4.56 -25.51
C GLU A 116 -0.97 -4.40 -24.13
N GLN A 117 -1.62 -5.45 -23.64
CA GLN A 117 -2.19 -5.49 -22.32
C GLN A 117 -1.10 -5.43 -21.24
N ASN A 118 -1.40 -4.84 -20.11
CA ASN A 118 -0.48 -4.81 -18.96
C ASN A 118 -0.14 -6.23 -18.50
N PRO A 119 1.10 -6.47 -18.00
CA PRO A 119 1.55 -7.76 -17.52
C PRO A 119 0.58 -8.38 -16.50
N GLY A 120 0.30 -9.67 -16.66
CA GLY A 120 -0.62 -10.42 -15.79
C GLY A 120 -2.10 -10.37 -16.19
N TRP A 121 -2.46 -9.56 -17.19
CA TRP A 121 -3.82 -9.50 -17.74
C TRP A 121 -3.86 -10.10 -19.15
N LYS A 122 -4.99 -10.75 -19.48
CA LYS A 122 -5.24 -11.36 -20.81
C LYS A 122 -6.44 -10.69 -21.46
#